data_ab2ac8205a1a013937a81ed140f93ebc
#
_entry.id   ab2ac8205a1a013937a81ed140f93ebc
#
_cell.length_a   1.000
_cell.length_b   1.000
_cell.length_c   1.000
_cell.angle_alpha   90.00
_cell.angle_beta   90.00
_cell.angle_gamma   90.00
#
_symmetry.space_group_name_H-M   'P 1'
#
loop_
_entity.id
_entity.type
_entity.pdbx_description
1 polymer ?
#
loop_
_entity_poly.entity_id
_entity_poly.type
_entity_poly.pdbx_seq_one_letter_code
_entity_poly.pdbx_strand_id
1 'polypeptide(L)'
;ELHDMTRTFFETLGYEGSTQALVHYPANSFPGQTLALADNTHFNPYGAYEVAKMVVMGIKQLGLPVASHLRPNWRDFDPSKPDAPEAFTWYPAPIYETAKPDGN
;
A
#
# COMPACT_ATOMS: atom_id res chain seq x y z
N GLU A 1 15.39 -7.48 -3.67
CA GLU A 1 15.04 -7.42 -2.25
C GLU A 1 13.91 -6.41 -2.00
N LEU A 2 13.01 -6.65 -1.00
CA LEU A 2 11.84 -5.80 -0.77
C LEU A 2 12.22 -4.34 -0.47
N HIS A 3 13.27 -4.14 0.30
CA HIS A 3 13.79 -2.80 0.62
C HIS A 3 14.17 -2.02 -0.65
N ASP A 4 14.86 -2.65 -1.58
CA ASP A 4 15.25 -1.98 -2.83
C ASP A 4 14.04 -1.67 -3.71
N MET A 5 13.07 -2.58 -3.76
CA MET A 5 11.81 -2.37 -4.49
C MET A 5 11.00 -1.22 -3.90
N THR A 6 10.86 -1.16 -2.58
CA THR A 6 10.12 -0.06 -1.91
C THR A 6 10.86 1.28 -2.06
N ARG A 7 12.18 1.29 -1.99
CA ARG A 7 12.97 2.48 -2.26
C ARG A 7 12.71 3.00 -3.68
N THR A 8 12.83 2.14 -4.69
CA THR A 8 12.57 2.50 -6.09
C THR A 8 11.15 3.05 -6.26
N PHE A 9 10.15 2.43 -5.63
CA PHE A 9 8.77 2.88 -5.66
C PHE A 9 8.61 4.30 -5.12
N PHE A 10 9.12 4.58 -3.91
CA PHE A 10 9.01 5.90 -3.29
C PHE A 10 9.84 6.97 -4.01
N GLU A 11 11.02 6.63 -4.51
CA GLU A 11 11.82 7.53 -5.33
C GLU A 11 11.09 7.90 -6.64
N THR A 12 10.41 6.93 -7.25
CA THR A 12 9.60 7.16 -8.46
C THR A 12 8.40 8.05 -8.20
N LEU A 13 7.69 7.83 -7.10
CA LEU A 13 6.54 8.65 -6.70
C LEU A 13 6.95 10.09 -6.35
N GLY A 14 8.17 10.29 -5.86
CA GLY A 14 8.61 11.55 -5.29
C GLY A 14 7.89 11.89 -3.99
N TYR A 15 8.15 13.07 -3.45
CA TYR A 15 7.61 13.48 -2.15
C TYR A 15 6.07 13.49 -2.12
N GLU A 16 5.45 14.20 -3.06
CA GLU A 16 3.98 14.35 -3.10
C GLU A 16 3.28 13.02 -3.40
N GLY A 17 3.77 12.24 -4.37
CA GLY A 17 3.23 10.93 -4.68
C GLY A 17 3.37 9.94 -3.51
N SER A 18 4.45 10.02 -2.75
CA SER A 18 4.66 9.20 -1.57
C SER A 18 3.59 9.44 -0.49
N THR A 19 3.13 10.68 -0.31
CA THR A 19 2.04 10.97 0.63
C THR A 19 0.73 10.31 0.21
N GLN A 20 0.52 10.07 -1.09
CA GLN A 20 -0.66 9.36 -1.60
C GLN A 20 -0.62 7.85 -1.35
N ALA A 21 0.55 7.28 -1.04
CA ALA A 21 0.70 5.87 -0.67
C ALA A 21 0.71 5.65 0.86
N LEU A 22 0.73 6.70 1.63
CA LEU A 22 0.82 6.69 3.09
C LEU A 22 -0.45 7.26 3.73
N VAL A 23 -0.56 7.18 5.05
CA VAL A 23 -1.74 7.68 5.79
C VAL A 23 -1.65 9.20 5.94
N HIS A 24 -1.87 9.89 4.84
CA HIS A 24 -1.98 11.34 4.76
C HIS A 24 -3.39 11.73 4.35
N TYR A 25 -4.15 12.30 5.27
CA TYR A 25 -5.53 12.69 5.03
C TYR A 25 -5.83 14.06 5.65
N PRO A 26 -6.57 14.93 4.96
CA PRO A 26 -7.06 16.17 5.55
C PRO A 26 -7.90 15.90 6.79
N ALA A 27 -8.04 16.92 7.64
CA ALA A 27 -8.99 16.84 8.73
C ALA A 27 -10.41 16.56 8.22
N ASN A 28 -11.19 15.82 8.99
CA ASN A 28 -12.56 15.42 8.67
C ASN A 28 -12.71 14.50 7.44
N SER A 29 -11.66 13.76 7.06
CA SER A 29 -11.75 12.72 6.05
C SER A 29 -12.54 11.50 6.52
N PHE A 30 -12.57 11.24 7.82
CA PHE A 30 -13.27 10.12 8.45
C PHE A 30 -14.10 10.55 9.63
N PRO A 31 -15.17 9.83 9.99
CA PRO A 31 -15.98 10.13 11.18
C PRO A 31 -15.11 10.22 12.44
N GLY A 32 -15.24 11.35 13.16
CA GLY A 32 -14.50 11.60 14.41
C GLY A 32 -13.03 12.02 14.26
N GLN A 33 -12.50 12.05 13.05
CA GLN A 33 -11.15 12.56 12.78
C GLN A 33 -11.18 14.07 12.62
N THR A 34 -10.82 14.81 13.67
CA THR A 34 -10.85 16.27 13.70
C THR A 34 -9.55 16.96 13.26
N LEU A 35 -8.44 16.20 13.24
CA LEU A 35 -7.12 16.70 12.84
C LEU A 35 -6.66 16.01 11.55
N ALA A 36 -5.83 16.71 10.77
CA ALA A 36 -5.17 16.08 9.62
C ALA A 36 -4.25 14.94 10.08
N LEU A 37 -4.18 13.89 9.28
CA LEU A 37 -3.24 12.80 9.45
C LEU A 37 -2.05 13.02 8.52
N ALA A 38 -0.83 12.86 9.05
CA ALA A 38 0.43 13.00 8.32
C ALA A 38 1.41 11.92 8.82
N ASP A 39 1.05 10.67 8.57
CA ASP A 39 1.79 9.51 9.02
C ASP A 39 2.68 9.01 7.87
N ASN A 40 3.99 9.05 8.09
CA ASN A 40 5.00 8.62 7.11
C ASN A 40 5.42 7.16 7.28
N THR A 41 4.70 6.39 8.09
CA THR A 41 5.05 5.01 8.44
C THR A 41 4.04 4.00 7.91
N HIS A 42 2.76 4.29 8.06
CA HIS A 42 1.69 3.36 7.70
C HIS A 42 1.21 3.59 6.29
N PHE A 43 1.05 2.49 5.55
CA PHE A 43 0.47 2.53 4.22
C PHE A 43 -1.04 2.75 4.28
N ASN A 44 -1.55 3.52 3.34
CA ASN A 44 -2.97 3.48 3.01
C ASN A 44 -3.28 2.27 2.10
N PRO A 45 -4.55 2.00 1.73
CA PRO A 45 -4.89 0.87 0.87
C PRO A 45 -4.15 0.84 -0.47
N TYR A 46 -3.90 1.97 -1.11
CA TYR A 46 -3.13 2.03 -2.35
C TYR A 46 -1.66 1.62 -2.11
N GLY A 47 -0.98 2.23 -1.14
CA GLY A 47 0.40 1.90 -0.82
C GLY A 47 0.56 0.43 -0.40
N ALA A 48 -0.36 -0.08 0.41
CA ALA A 48 -0.37 -1.49 0.81
C ALA A 48 -0.54 -2.43 -0.40
N TYR A 49 -1.38 -2.09 -1.36
CA TYR A 49 -1.57 -2.86 -2.58
C TYR A 49 -0.30 -2.88 -3.45
N GLU A 50 0.35 -1.73 -3.64
CA GLU A 50 1.61 -1.64 -4.39
C GLU A 50 2.72 -2.47 -3.74
N VAL A 51 2.88 -2.36 -2.41
CA VAL A 51 3.87 -3.15 -1.65
C VAL A 51 3.54 -4.64 -1.67
N ALA A 52 2.27 -5.02 -1.62
CA ALA A 52 1.88 -6.43 -1.76
C ALA A 52 2.32 -7.03 -3.10
N LYS A 53 2.25 -6.27 -4.21
CA LYS A 53 2.78 -6.72 -5.51
C LYS A 53 4.30 -6.94 -5.46
N MET A 54 5.05 -6.08 -4.76
CA MET A 54 6.49 -6.26 -4.57
C MET A 54 6.82 -7.52 -3.77
N VAL A 55 6.03 -7.82 -2.73
CA VAL A 55 6.17 -9.08 -1.97
C VAL A 55 5.96 -10.28 -2.88
N VAL A 56 4.94 -10.26 -3.74
CA VAL A 56 4.69 -11.33 -4.72
C VAL A 56 5.86 -11.47 -5.69
N MET A 57 6.43 -10.36 -6.17
CA MET A 57 7.64 -10.43 -7.01
C MET A 57 8.80 -11.10 -6.26
N GLY A 58 9.01 -10.78 -4.99
CA GLY A 58 10.03 -11.44 -4.16
C GLY A 58 9.78 -12.94 -4.00
N ILE A 59 8.55 -13.35 -3.78
CA ILE A 59 8.12 -14.76 -3.71
C ILE A 59 8.48 -15.50 -5.00
N LYS A 60 8.19 -14.91 -6.16
CA LYS A 60 8.53 -15.48 -7.48
C LYS A 60 10.03 -15.56 -7.69
N GLN A 61 10.76 -14.49 -7.41
CA GLN A 61 12.21 -14.42 -7.58
C GLN A 61 12.97 -15.44 -6.73
N LEU A 62 12.45 -15.73 -5.54
CA LEU A 62 13.02 -16.74 -4.64
C LEU A 62 12.55 -18.18 -4.98
N GLY A 63 11.67 -18.35 -5.94
CA GLY A 63 11.15 -19.67 -6.33
C GLY A 63 10.36 -20.36 -5.21
N LEU A 64 9.69 -19.59 -4.33
CA LEU A 64 8.96 -20.17 -3.21
C LEU A 64 7.73 -20.95 -3.71
N PRO A 65 7.43 -22.12 -3.12
CA PRO A 65 6.32 -22.98 -3.57
C PRO A 65 4.96 -22.26 -3.62
N VAL A 66 4.72 -21.31 -2.73
CA VAL A 66 3.48 -20.51 -2.70
C VAL A 66 3.24 -19.73 -3.99
N ALA A 67 4.26 -19.48 -4.81
CA ALA A 67 4.11 -18.83 -6.11
C ALA A 67 3.20 -19.63 -7.07
N SER A 68 3.06 -20.94 -6.88
CA SER A 68 2.17 -21.79 -7.68
C SER A 68 0.68 -21.49 -7.47
N HIS A 69 0.33 -20.78 -6.40
CA HIS A 69 -1.05 -20.36 -6.08
C HIS A 69 -1.42 -18.98 -6.63
N LEU A 70 -0.51 -18.33 -7.35
CA LEU A 70 -0.82 -17.06 -8.00
C LEU A 70 -1.92 -17.26 -9.06
N ARG A 71 -2.81 -16.29 -9.16
CA ARG A 71 -3.86 -16.32 -10.18
C ARG A 71 -3.25 -16.35 -11.59
N PRO A 72 -3.87 -17.04 -12.55
CA PRO A 72 -3.34 -17.13 -13.92
C PRO A 72 -3.18 -15.79 -14.65
N ASN A 73 -3.94 -14.76 -14.22
CA ASN A 73 -3.87 -13.41 -14.77
C ASN A 73 -2.90 -12.48 -14.02
N TRP A 74 -2.07 -13.01 -13.13
CA TRP A 74 -1.02 -12.23 -12.48
C TRP A 74 -0.07 -11.65 -13.52
N ARG A 75 0.26 -10.38 -13.33
CA ARG A 75 1.27 -9.66 -14.13
C ARG A 75 2.41 -9.23 -13.22
N ASP A 76 3.63 -9.37 -13.72
CA ASP A 76 4.81 -8.92 -12.98
C ASP A 76 4.76 -7.41 -12.78
N PHE A 77 5.19 -6.99 -11.61
CA PHE A 77 5.16 -5.60 -11.17
C PHE A 77 6.55 -4.98 -11.28
N ASP A 78 6.61 -3.74 -11.76
CA ASP A 78 7.83 -2.94 -11.84
C ASP A 78 7.71 -1.74 -10.89
N PRO A 79 8.47 -1.69 -9.78
CA PRO A 79 8.41 -0.59 -8.82
C PRO A 79 8.74 0.79 -9.39
N SER A 80 9.43 0.85 -10.53
CA SER A 80 9.70 2.09 -11.25
C SER A 80 8.52 2.58 -12.10
N LYS A 81 7.46 1.80 -12.17
CA LYS A 81 6.23 2.09 -12.93
C LYS A 81 5.00 1.72 -12.10
N PRO A 82 4.83 2.36 -10.93
CA PRO A 82 3.68 2.07 -10.08
C PRO A 82 2.37 2.42 -10.79
N ASP A 83 1.29 1.78 -10.36
CA ASP A 83 -0.04 2.17 -10.80
C ASP A 83 -0.32 3.62 -10.35
N ALA A 84 -1.05 4.36 -11.17
CA ALA A 84 -1.46 5.71 -10.79
C ALA A 84 -2.43 5.65 -9.59
N PRO A 85 -2.22 6.44 -8.51
CA PRO A 85 -3.13 6.45 -7.37
C PRO A 85 -4.59 6.71 -7.77
N GLU A 86 -4.82 7.54 -8.79
CA GLU A 86 -6.13 7.90 -9.31
C GLU A 86 -6.83 6.73 -10.01
N ALA A 87 -6.07 5.75 -10.49
CA ALA A 87 -6.61 4.53 -11.11
C ALA A 87 -6.92 3.43 -10.08
N PHE A 88 -6.51 3.60 -8.81
CA PHE A 88 -6.77 2.61 -7.77
C PHE A 88 -8.23 2.62 -7.34
N THR A 89 -8.84 1.44 -7.28
CA THR A 89 -10.21 1.29 -6.78
C THR A 89 -10.22 1.29 -5.26
N TRP A 90 -10.71 2.38 -4.67
CA TRP A 90 -10.88 2.50 -3.23
C TRP A 90 -12.15 1.78 -2.80
N TYR A 91 -11.98 0.68 -2.06
CA TYR A 91 -13.10 -0.03 -1.46
C TYR A 91 -13.43 0.64 -0.11
N PRO A 92 -14.72 0.83 0.21
CA PRO A 92 -15.10 1.31 1.53
C PRO A 92 -14.60 0.32 2.58
N ALA A 93 -13.84 0.83 3.55
CA ALA A 93 -13.47 0.02 4.71
C ALA A 93 -14.72 -0.30 5.52
N PRO A 94 -14.95 -1.55 5.92
CA PRO A 94 -16.04 -1.87 6.82
C PRO A 94 -15.77 -1.16 8.15
N ILE A 95 -16.76 -0.38 8.61
CA ILE A 95 -16.71 0.25 9.94
C ILE A 95 -17.20 -0.79 10.93
N TYR A 96 -16.30 -1.35 11.73
CA TYR A 96 -16.65 -2.21 12.84
C TYR A 96 -16.55 -1.39 14.12
N GLU A 97 -17.63 -1.36 14.89
CA GLU A 97 -17.61 -0.89 16.28
C GLU A 97 -16.94 -1.97 17.15
N THR A 98 -15.67 -2.17 17.00
CA THR A 98 -14.91 -3.06 17.86
C THR A 98 -14.05 -2.26 18.82
N ALA A 99 -13.95 -2.73 20.06
CA ALA A 99 -13.02 -2.17 21.01
C ALA A 99 -11.59 -2.25 20.42
N LYS A 100 -10.83 -1.17 20.51
CA LYS A 100 -9.41 -1.20 20.16
C LYS A 100 -8.70 -2.27 20.97
N PRO A 101 -7.79 -3.06 20.35
CA PRO A 101 -6.91 -3.92 21.12
C PRO A 101 -6.08 -3.10 22.10
N ASP A 102 -5.85 -3.66 23.29
CA ASP A 102 -4.96 -3.03 24.28
C ASP A 102 -3.56 -2.84 23.67
N GLY A 103 -3.02 -1.65 23.79
CA GLY A 103 -1.67 -1.32 23.33
C GLY A 103 -1.57 -0.64 21.95
N ASN A 104 -2.69 -0.28 21.33
CA ASN A 104 -2.72 0.55 20.10
C ASN A 104 -3.29 1.94 20.38
#